data_0f928febabd5dc90472e59ef22eedae1
#
_entry.id   0f928febabd5dc90472e59ef22eedae1
#
_cell.length_a   1.000
_cell.length_b   1.000
_cell.length_c   1.000
_cell.angle_alpha   90.00
_cell.angle_beta   90.00
_cell.angle_gamma   90.00
#
_symmetry.space_group_name_H-M   'P 1'
#
loop_
_entity.id
_entity.type
_entity.pdbx_description
1 polymer ?
#
loop_
_entity_poly.entity_id
_entity_poly.type
_entity_poly.pdbx_seq_one_letter_code
_entity_poly.pdbx_strand_id
1 'polypeptide(L)'
;MSLGVAIETDEAQALQGDVDRSLLIVDDDTRFAERLARALERRGFEPVTAYSVKDGKEAASINPPAFAVVDLRLEDGNGLDVVTALTEARSNSRVVVLTGYGNIATAVSAVKLGAHDYLPKPADADIIEAALLSGDGLLPPPPEFPMTADRIRWEHIQRIYEQCDRNVSETARRLRMHRRTLQRILNKYAPRV
;
A
#
# COMPACT_ATOMS: atom_id res chain seq x y z
N MET A 1 15.62 59.46 7.98
CA MET A 1 15.05 58.43 8.88
C MET A 1 14.07 57.60 8.08
N SER A 2 14.25 56.35 8.08
CA SER A 2 13.43 55.24 7.57
C SER A 2 14.04 54.53 6.36
N LEU A 3 15.06 53.75 6.66
CA LEU A 3 15.55 52.64 5.84
C LEU A 3 15.46 51.39 6.75
N GLY A 4 14.53 50.51 6.47
CA GLY A 4 14.45 49.27 7.22
C GLY A 4 13.05 48.69 7.22
N VAL A 5 12.57 48.14 6.11
CA VAL A 5 11.54 47.08 6.03
C VAL A 5 11.45 46.63 4.57
N ALA A 6 12.42 45.89 4.04
CA ALA A 6 12.31 45.30 2.73
C ALA A 6 13.23 44.05 2.52
N ILE A 7 13.66 43.38 3.61
CA ILE A 7 14.56 42.22 3.47
C ILE A 7 13.94 40.93 4.01
N GLU A 8 12.78 40.94 4.69
CA GLU A 8 12.19 39.73 5.31
C GLU A 8 11.23 38.95 4.42
N THR A 9 10.89 39.39 3.23
CA THR A 9 9.93 38.71 2.34
C THR A 9 10.60 37.82 1.31
N ASP A 10 11.90 37.94 1.06
CA ASP A 10 12.59 37.16 0.02
C ASP A 10 13.20 35.86 0.58
N GLU A 11 13.52 35.79 1.88
CA GLU A 11 14.01 34.54 2.50
C GLU A 11 12.91 33.51 2.79
N ALA A 12 11.66 33.91 2.96
CA ALA A 12 10.53 33.01 3.17
C ALA A 12 10.06 32.32 1.89
N GLN A 13 10.38 32.85 0.71
CA GLN A 13 10.09 32.23 -0.58
C GLN A 13 11.21 31.31 -1.09
N ALA A 14 12.41 31.42 -0.58
CA ALA A 14 13.54 30.55 -0.94
C ALA A 14 13.53 29.18 -0.25
N LEU A 15 12.66 28.94 0.73
CA LEU A 15 12.50 27.65 1.44
C LEU A 15 11.37 26.77 0.88
N GLN A 16 10.66 27.20 -0.14
CA GLN A 16 9.80 26.34 -0.95
C GLN A 16 10.64 25.69 -2.08
N GLY A 17 11.70 24.99 -1.71
CA GLY A 17 12.31 24.02 -2.60
C GLY A 17 11.20 23.08 -3.06
N ASP A 18 11.08 22.94 -4.37
CA ASP A 18 10.11 22.08 -5.07
C ASP A 18 10.20 20.68 -4.45
N VAL A 19 9.32 20.38 -3.49
CA VAL A 19 9.30 19.08 -2.80
C VAL A 19 8.86 18.08 -3.83
N ASP A 20 9.78 17.23 -4.27
CA ASP A 20 9.48 16.16 -5.22
C ASP A 20 8.27 15.35 -4.74
N ARG A 21 7.17 15.46 -5.46
CA ARG A 21 5.88 14.80 -5.19
C ARG A 21 5.58 13.68 -6.18
N SER A 22 6.61 13.24 -6.93
CA SER A 22 6.48 12.11 -7.85
C SER A 22 6.02 10.86 -7.11
N LEU A 23 4.98 10.20 -7.61
CA LEU A 23 4.34 9.07 -6.98
C LEU A 23 4.10 7.96 -7.99
N LEU A 24 4.50 6.73 -7.67
CA LEU A 24 4.13 5.53 -8.43
C LEU A 24 3.09 4.72 -7.67
N ILE A 25 2.00 4.37 -8.32
CA ILE A 25 0.96 3.49 -7.79
C ILE A 25 0.97 2.20 -8.61
N VAL A 26 1.22 1.06 -7.95
CA VAL A 26 1.26 -0.26 -8.59
C VAL A 26 0.17 -1.15 -7.99
N ASP A 27 -0.86 -1.46 -8.79
CA ASP A 27 -2.02 -2.25 -8.35
C ASP A 27 -2.73 -2.83 -9.60
N ASP A 28 -3.05 -4.10 -9.64
CA ASP A 28 -3.74 -4.76 -10.76
C ASP A 28 -5.25 -4.42 -10.81
N ASP A 29 -5.83 -3.95 -9.69
CA ASP A 29 -7.14 -3.30 -9.73
C ASP A 29 -7.02 -1.88 -10.31
N THR A 30 -7.17 -1.79 -11.64
CA THR A 30 -7.09 -0.52 -12.40
C THR A 30 -8.04 0.54 -11.87
N ARG A 31 -9.26 0.13 -11.43
CA ARG A 31 -10.25 1.07 -10.88
C ARG A 31 -9.82 1.64 -9.53
N PHE A 32 -9.20 0.82 -8.69
CA PHE A 32 -8.65 1.27 -7.43
C PHE A 32 -7.45 2.19 -7.68
N ALA A 33 -6.48 1.78 -8.50
CA ALA A 33 -5.29 2.56 -8.82
C ALA A 33 -5.63 3.95 -9.37
N GLU A 34 -6.53 4.03 -10.37
CA GLU A 34 -6.97 5.31 -10.96
C GLU A 34 -7.73 6.20 -9.96
N ARG A 35 -8.58 5.61 -9.12
CA ARG A 35 -9.30 6.37 -8.09
C ARG A 35 -8.34 6.92 -7.04
N LEU A 36 -7.37 6.12 -6.61
CA LEU A 36 -6.33 6.54 -5.68
C LEU A 36 -5.45 7.63 -6.30
N ALA A 37 -5.02 7.46 -7.55
CA ALA A 37 -4.23 8.45 -8.28
C ALA A 37 -4.94 9.82 -8.29
N ARG A 38 -6.20 9.89 -8.73
CA ARG A 38 -6.99 11.13 -8.71
C ARG A 38 -7.17 11.72 -7.32
N ALA A 39 -7.22 10.89 -6.27
CA ALA A 39 -7.36 11.37 -4.90
C ALA A 39 -6.05 11.98 -4.38
N LEU A 40 -4.89 11.36 -4.69
CA LEU A 40 -3.57 11.85 -4.28
C LEU A 40 -3.09 13.03 -5.15
N GLU A 41 -3.48 13.09 -6.44
CA GLU A 41 -3.24 14.24 -7.30
C GLU A 41 -3.87 15.53 -6.71
N ARG A 42 -5.11 15.45 -6.23
CA ARG A 42 -5.77 16.57 -5.53
C ARG A 42 -5.06 17.01 -4.23
N ARG A 43 -4.15 16.19 -3.71
CA ARG A 43 -3.30 16.46 -2.53
C ARG A 43 -1.90 16.91 -2.92
N GLY A 44 -1.66 17.17 -4.21
CA GLY A 44 -0.42 17.71 -4.74
C GLY A 44 0.65 16.66 -5.04
N PHE A 45 0.31 15.38 -5.11
CA PHE A 45 1.20 14.37 -5.68
C PHE A 45 1.09 14.34 -7.21
N GLU A 46 2.13 13.80 -7.85
CA GLU A 46 2.21 13.58 -9.29
C GLU A 46 2.16 12.07 -9.59
N PRO A 47 0.96 11.47 -9.61
CA PRO A 47 0.84 10.02 -9.69
C PRO A 47 1.03 9.48 -11.10
N VAL A 48 1.81 8.41 -11.21
CA VAL A 48 1.87 7.50 -12.35
C VAL A 48 1.33 6.15 -11.91
N THR A 49 0.53 5.48 -12.73
CA THR A 49 -0.03 4.16 -12.42
C THR A 49 0.63 3.06 -13.25
N ALA A 50 0.89 1.92 -12.61
CA ALA A 50 1.31 0.68 -13.24
C ALA A 50 0.40 -0.46 -12.74
N TYR A 51 0.17 -1.48 -13.57
CA TYR A 51 -0.83 -2.50 -13.28
C TYR A 51 -0.24 -3.91 -13.19
N SER A 52 1.08 -4.01 -13.21
CA SER A 52 1.82 -5.26 -13.13
C SER A 52 3.18 -5.07 -12.44
N VAL A 53 3.80 -6.15 -11.97
CA VAL A 53 5.18 -6.14 -11.47
C VAL A 53 6.13 -5.61 -12.54
N LYS A 54 5.93 -6.08 -13.78
CA LYS A 54 6.77 -5.67 -14.91
C LYS A 54 6.72 -4.17 -15.14
N ASP A 55 5.52 -3.60 -15.27
CA ASP A 55 5.34 -2.17 -15.55
C ASP A 55 5.81 -1.32 -14.36
N GLY A 56 5.57 -1.79 -13.12
CA GLY A 56 6.05 -1.13 -11.90
C GLY A 56 7.58 -1.04 -11.83
N LYS A 57 8.28 -2.12 -12.17
CA LYS A 57 9.75 -2.15 -12.22
C LYS A 57 10.30 -1.28 -13.35
N GLU A 58 9.65 -1.28 -14.50
CA GLU A 58 10.03 -0.44 -15.63
C GLU A 58 9.88 1.05 -15.27
N ALA A 59 8.75 1.45 -14.69
CA ALA A 59 8.52 2.81 -14.21
C ALA A 59 9.55 3.23 -13.15
N ALA A 60 9.85 2.37 -12.18
CA ALA A 60 10.87 2.61 -11.17
C ALA A 60 12.27 2.83 -11.75
N SER A 61 12.60 2.13 -12.84
CA SER A 61 13.91 2.24 -13.50
C SER A 61 14.04 3.50 -14.37
N ILE A 62 12.95 3.91 -15.06
CA ILE A 62 12.98 5.06 -15.97
C ILE A 62 12.99 6.37 -15.21
N ASN A 63 12.10 6.50 -14.21
CA ASN A 63 11.97 7.72 -13.41
C ASN A 63 11.69 7.33 -11.95
N PRO A 64 12.74 7.09 -11.13
CA PRO A 64 12.57 6.65 -9.74
C PRO A 64 11.79 7.69 -8.91
N PRO A 65 10.58 7.37 -8.44
CA PRO A 65 9.71 8.33 -7.76
C PRO A 65 10.15 8.59 -6.32
N ALA A 66 9.75 9.74 -5.75
CA ALA A 66 9.94 10.06 -4.34
C ALA A 66 9.03 9.21 -3.44
N PHE A 67 7.84 8.87 -3.93
CA PHE A 67 6.82 8.12 -3.21
C PHE A 67 6.31 6.96 -4.04
N ALA A 68 5.95 5.86 -3.38
CA ALA A 68 5.28 4.76 -4.07
C ALA A 68 4.24 4.08 -3.19
N VAL A 69 3.17 3.61 -3.84
CA VAL A 69 2.14 2.75 -3.24
C VAL A 69 2.09 1.47 -4.05
N VAL A 70 2.36 0.33 -3.42
CA VAL A 70 2.52 -0.95 -4.12
C VAL A 70 1.59 -1.99 -3.53
N ASP A 71 0.70 -2.58 -4.34
CA ASP A 71 -0.02 -3.78 -3.88
C ASP A 71 0.96 -4.94 -3.79
N LEU A 72 0.83 -5.68 -2.71
CA LEU A 72 1.63 -6.88 -2.48
C LEU A 72 1.32 -7.99 -3.49
N ARG A 73 0.07 -8.12 -3.91
CA ARG A 73 -0.39 -9.15 -4.82
C ARG A 73 -0.77 -8.55 -6.15
N LEU A 74 -0.01 -8.91 -7.16
CA LEU A 74 -0.26 -8.56 -8.54
C LEU A 74 -0.49 -9.85 -9.35
N GLU A 75 -1.25 -9.77 -10.43
CA GLU A 75 -1.56 -10.96 -11.26
C GLU A 75 -0.30 -11.65 -11.79
N ASP A 76 0.76 -10.89 -12.09
CA ASP A 76 2.01 -11.38 -12.66
C ASP A 76 3.11 -11.65 -11.62
N GLY A 77 2.85 -11.43 -10.31
CA GLY A 77 3.87 -11.72 -9.30
C GLY A 77 3.68 -11.05 -7.94
N ASN A 78 4.78 -10.82 -7.26
CA ASN A 78 4.82 -10.25 -5.91
C ASN A 78 5.27 -8.78 -5.96
N GLY A 79 4.47 -7.89 -5.38
CA GLY A 79 4.82 -6.46 -5.28
C GLY A 79 6.12 -6.18 -4.52
N LEU A 80 6.62 -7.11 -3.71
CA LEU A 80 7.94 -6.97 -3.07
C LEU A 80 9.09 -6.86 -4.08
N ASP A 81 8.94 -7.43 -5.28
CA ASP A 81 9.93 -7.28 -6.35
C ASP A 81 9.97 -5.85 -6.89
N VAL A 82 8.82 -5.15 -6.86
CA VAL A 82 8.74 -3.71 -7.20
C VAL A 82 9.36 -2.87 -6.09
N VAL A 83 9.09 -3.21 -4.81
CA VAL A 83 9.70 -2.52 -3.65
C VAL A 83 11.23 -2.58 -3.75
N THR A 84 11.79 -3.75 -4.04
CA THR A 84 13.24 -3.92 -4.22
C THR A 84 13.76 -3.04 -5.34
N ALA A 85 13.12 -3.06 -6.51
CA ALA A 85 13.53 -2.23 -7.64
C ALA A 85 13.48 -0.73 -7.34
N LEU A 86 12.44 -0.27 -6.61
CA LEU A 86 12.29 1.11 -6.18
C LEU A 86 13.42 1.54 -5.24
N THR A 87 13.71 0.74 -4.21
CA THR A 87 14.74 1.05 -3.22
C THR A 87 16.16 0.98 -3.79
N GLU A 88 16.41 0.11 -4.76
CA GLU A 88 17.67 0.05 -5.51
C GLU A 88 17.85 1.26 -6.43
N ALA A 89 16.77 1.70 -7.11
CA ALA A 89 16.81 2.85 -8.01
C ALA A 89 16.87 4.18 -7.26
N ARG A 90 16.19 4.28 -6.10
CA ARG A 90 16.16 5.47 -5.27
C ARG A 90 16.03 5.10 -3.79
N SER A 91 17.13 5.10 -3.06
CA SER A 91 17.22 4.63 -1.67
C SER A 91 16.38 5.45 -0.66
N ASN A 92 16.03 6.70 -0.98
CA ASN A 92 15.18 7.56 -0.17
C ASN A 92 13.71 7.60 -0.65
N SER A 93 13.32 6.72 -1.56
CA SER A 93 11.93 6.57 -1.97
C SER A 93 11.09 6.05 -0.80
N ARG A 94 9.97 6.71 -0.51
CA ARG A 94 9.04 6.28 0.54
C ARG A 94 7.99 5.35 -0.04
N VAL A 95 8.14 4.07 0.21
CA VAL A 95 7.30 3.01 -0.34
C VAL A 95 6.31 2.53 0.71
N VAL A 96 5.02 2.69 0.45
CA VAL A 96 3.93 2.13 1.27
C VAL A 96 3.38 0.89 0.56
N VAL A 97 3.38 -0.24 1.26
CA VAL A 97 2.86 -1.50 0.73
C VAL A 97 1.41 -1.68 1.16
N LEU A 98 0.51 -1.88 0.20
CA LEU A 98 -0.88 -2.25 0.46
C LEU A 98 -1.05 -3.77 0.42
N THR A 99 -1.96 -4.29 1.23
CA THR A 99 -2.26 -5.72 1.22
C THR A 99 -3.69 -6.02 1.61
N GLY A 100 -4.34 -6.92 0.89
CA GLY A 100 -5.64 -7.47 1.26
C GLY A 100 -5.59 -8.45 2.43
N TYR A 101 -4.39 -8.86 2.88
CA TYR A 101 -4.21 -9.90 3.89
C TYR A 101 -3.05 -9.58 4.83
N GLY A 102 -3.38 -9.04 5.99
CA GLY A 102 -2.40 -8.73 7.04
C GLY A 102 -1.68 -9.97 7.57
N ASN A 103 -0.53 -10.32 6.99
CA ASN A 103 0.37 -11.34 7.54
C ASN A 103 1.61 -10.64 8.09
N ILE A 104 1.85 -10.77 9.39
CA ILE A 104 3.01 -10.18 10.08
C ILE A 104 4.33 -10.55 9.38
N ALA A 105 4.47 -11.79 8.91
CA ALA A 105 5.69 -12.23 8.22
C ALA A 105 5.93 -11.45 6.92
N THR A 106 4.87 -11.11 6.19
CA THR A 106 4.97 -10.34 4.95
C THR A 106 5.25 -8.86 5.23
N ALA A 107 4.62 -8.28 6.26
CA ALA A 107 4.93 -6.93 6.72
C ALA A 107 6.41 -6.79 7.10
N VAL A 108 6.93 -7.74 7.87
CA VAL A 108 8.36 -7.80 8.25
C VAL A 108 9.26 -7.92 7.01
N SER A 109 8.85 -8.72 6.01
CA SER A 109 9.61 -8.85 4.75
C SER A 109 9.62 -7.55 3.96
N ALA A 110 8.47 -6.86 3.85
CA ALA A 110 8.37 -5.57 3.17
C ALA A 110 9.30 -4.52 3.81
N VAL A 111 9.26 -4.38 5.13
CA VAL A 111 10.14 -3.45 5.87
C VAL A 111 11.63 -3.81 5.69
N LYS A 112 12.00 -5.09 5.72
CA LYS A 112 13.39 -5.52 5.47
C LYS A 112 13.89 -5.21 4.06
N LEU A 113 12.99 -5.12 3.09
CA LEU A 113 13.28 -4.75 1.70
C LEU A 113 13.25 -3.24 1.47
N GLY A 114 13.03 -2.46 2.53
CA GLY A 114 13.05 -0.99 2.49
C GLY A 114 11.69 -0.33 2.29
N ALA A 115 10.57 -1.05 2.45
CA ALA A 115 9.28 -0.40 2.53
C ALA A 115 9.21 0.49 3.77
N HIS A 116 8.72 1.71 3.57
CA HIS A 116 8.56 2.70 4.64
C HIS A 116 7.41 2.33 5.58
N ASP A 117 6.30 1.84 5.02
CA ASP A 117 5.13 1.43 5.80
C ASP A 117 4.34 0.31 5.09
N TYR A 118 3.40 -0.28 5.83
CA TYR A 118 2.59 -1.40 5.39
C TYR A 118 1.15 -1.24 5.89
N LEU A 119 0.20 -1.11 4.98
CA LEU A 119 -1.20 -0.84 5.28
C LEU A 119 -2.13 -1.97 4.81
N PRO A 120 -3.11 -2.38 5.63
CA PRO A 120 -4.13 -3.33 5.20
C PRO A 120 -5.15 -2.65 4.27
N LYS A 121 -5.55 -3.32 3.19
CA LYS A 121 -6.73 -2.94 2.41
C LYS A 121 -8.02 -3.35 3.17
N PRO A 122 -9.07 -2.53 3.20
CA PRO A 122 -9.22 -1.29 2.49
C PRO A 122 -8.49 -0.13 3.18
N ALA A 123 -7.66 0.61 2.45
CA ALA A 123 -7.05 1.85 2.88
C ALA A 123 -7.58 3.01 2.03
N ASP A 124 -7.98 4.10 2.66
CA ASP A 124 -8.38 5.30 1.96
C ASP A 124 -7.19 6.23 1.68
N ALA A 125 -7.43 7.25 0.86
CA ALA A 125 -6.37 8.16 0.44
C ALA A 125 -5.78 8.99 1.61
N ASP A 126 -6.55 9.23 2.67
CA ASP A 126 -6.10 10.01 3.83
C ASP A 126 -5.08 9.21 4.64
N ILE A 127 -5.36 7.92 4.86
CA ILE A 127 -4.45 7.00 5.56
C ILE A 127 -3.17 6.78 4.75
N ILE A 128 -3.31 6.61 3.42
CA ILE A 128 -2.16 6.40 2.52
C ILE A 128 -1.29 7.65 2.49
N GLU A 129 -1.86 8.85 2.34
CA GLU A 129 -1.13 10.12 2.39
C GLU A 129 -0.38 10.28 3.71
N ALA A 130 -1.05 10.04 4.84
CA ALA A 130 -0.42 10.12 6.16
C ALA A 130 0.78 9.17 6.27
N ALA A 131 0.67 7.94 5.75
CA ALA A 131 1.77 6.99 5.71
C ALA A 131 2.92 7.43 4.80
N LEU A 132 2.62 7.97 3.60
CA LEU A 132 3.65 8.49 2.68
C LEU A 132 4.41 9.69 3.27
N LEU A 133 3.74 10.54 4.04
CA LEU A 133 4.31 11.75 4.62
C LEU A 133 4.83 11.59 6.04
N SER A 134 4.57 10.44 6.71
CA SER A 134 5.05 10.17 8.06
C SER A 134 6.59 10.22 8.09
N GLY A 135 7.15 10.89 9.10
CA GLY A 135 8.59 10.85 9.36
C GLY A 135 9.03 9.46 9.83
N ASP A 136 10.32 9.13 9.66
CA ASP A 136 10.90 7.87 10.12
C ASP A 136 10.59 7.66 11.62
N GLY A 137 9.82 6.64 11.94
CA GLY A 137 9.59 6.21 13.32
C GLY A 137 8.19 6.43 13.92
N LEU A 138 7.24 6.99 13.20
CA LEU A 138 5.84 6.97 13.63
C LEU A 138 5.17 5.67 13.18
N LEU A 139 5.16 4.67 14.06
CA LEU A 139 4.22 3.56 13.90
C LEU A 139 2.81 4.15 13.88
N PRO A 140 1.96 3.79 12.89
CA PRO A 140 0.57 4.20 12.93
C PRO A 140 -0.03 3.76 14.26
N PRO A 141 -0.89 4.57 14.89
CA PRO A 141 -1.55 4.16 16.11
C PRO A 141 -2.29 2.84 15.83
N PRO A 142 -2.28 1.89 16.78
CA PRO A 142 -3.05 0.67 16.62
C PRO A 142 -4.51 1.05 16.29
N PRO A 143 -5.17 0.30 15.38
CA PRO A 143 -6.54 0.62 14.99
C PRO A 143 -7.41 0.75 16.24
N GLU A 144 -8.17 1.83 16.36
CA GLU A 144 -9.05 2.11 17.51
C GLU A 144 -10.03 0.96 17.77
N PHE A 145 -10.33 0.17 16.75
CA PHE A 145 -11.17 -1.01 16.86
C PHE A 145 -10.39 -2.24 16.37
N PRO A 146 -10.05 -3.18 17.27
CA PRO A 146 -9.47 -4.45 16.85
C PRO A 146 -10.46 -5.21 15.96
N MET A 147 -9.93 -5.85 14.92
CA MET A 147 -10.75 -6.69 14.04
C MET A 147 -11.54 -7.71 14.85
N THR A 148 -12.83 -7.87 14.55
CA THR A 148 -13.65 -8.88 15.22
C THR A 148 -13.11 -10.29 14.95
N ALA A 149 -13.28 -11.21 15.89
CA ALA A 149 -12.84 -12.60 15.72
C ALA A 149 -13.44 -13.26 14.46
N ASP A 150 -14.67 -12.88 14.08
CA ASP A 150 -15.33 -13.36 12.87
C ASP A 150 -14.66 -12.83 11.61
N ARG A 151 -14.18 -11.58 11.62
CA ARG A 151 -13.43 -10.99 10.51
C ARG A 151 -12.09 -11.69 10.32
N ILE A 152 -11.33 -11.88 11.39
CA ILE A 152 -10.04 -12.59 11.36
C ILE A 152 -10.23 -14.02 10.85
N ARG A 153 -11.27 -14.72 11.33
CA ARG A 153 -11.60 -16.07 10.88
C ARG A 153 -11.96 -16.10 9.40
N TRP A 154 -12.77 -15.16 8.94
CA TRP A 154 -13.18 -15.08 7.54
C TRP A 154 -11.97 -14.84 6.63
N GLU A 155 -11.10 -13.88 6.97
CA GLU A 155 -9.88 -13.59 6.23
C GLU A 155 -8.91 -14.77 6.18
N HIS A 156 -8.74 -15.48 7.31
CA HIS A 156 -7.93 -16.70 7.33
C HIS A 156 -8.48 -17.77 6.37
N ILE A 157 -9.79 -17.96 6.35
CA ILE A 157 -10.45 -18.92 5.43
C ILE A 157 -10.24 -18.50 3.97
N GLN A 158 -10.42 -17.24 3.63
CA GLN A 158 -10.22 -16.73 2.28
C GLN A 158 -8.76 -16.95 1.82
N ARG A 159 -7.79 -16.66 2.67
CA ARG A 159 -6.38 -16.88 2.38
C ARG A 159 -6.06 -18.34 2.05
N ILE A 160 -6.56 -19.29 2.84
CA ILE A 160 -6.31 -20.72 2.58
C ILE A 160 -7.06 -21.16 1.32
N TYR A 161 -8.23 -20.59 1.05
CA TYR A 161 -9.00 -20.87 -0.17
C TYR A 161 -8.22 -20.44 -1.42
N GLU A 162 -7.63 -19.27 -1.42
CA GLU A 162 -6.76 -18.77 -2.48
C GLU A 162 -5.51 -19.64 -2.65
N GLN A 163 -4.83 -20.00 -1.56
CA GLN A 163 -3.66 -20.89 -1.57
C GLN A 163 -3.96 -22.29 -2.10
N CYS A 164 -5.22 -22.69 -2.13
CA CYS A 164 -5.69 -23.96 -2.69
C CYS A 164 -6.30 -23.78 -4.09
N ASP A 165 -5.93 -22.74 -4.83
CA ASP A 165 -6.44 -22.42 -6.16
C ASP A 165 -7.99 -22.42 -6.21
N ARG A 166 -8.61 -21.88 -5.18
CA ARG A 166 -10.07 -21.82 -4.98
C ARG A 166 -10.75 -23.20 -4.93
N ASN A 167 -10.01 -24.24 -4.61
CA ASN A 167 -10.54 -25.59 -4.47
C ASN A 167 -11.16 -25.79 -3.09
N VAL A 168 -12.50 -25.75 -3.03
CA VAL A 168 -13.28 -25.89 -1.78
C VAL A 168 -12.95 -27.17 -1.01
N SER A 169 -12.74 -28.29 -1.70
CA SER A 169 -12.49 -29.59 -1.06
C SER A 169 -11.10 -29.64 -0.41
N GLU A 170 -10.09 -29.11 -1.09
CA GLU A 170 -8.72 -29.01 -0.57
C GLU A 170 -8.64 -28.02 0.58
N THR A 171 -9.27 -26.86 0.45
CA THR A 171 -9.36 -25.85 1.50
C THR A 171 -10.04 -26.40 2.76
N ALA A 172 -11.15 -27.11 2.60
CA ALA A 172 -11.85 -27.72 3.73
C ALA A 172 -10.98 -28.74 4.46
N ARG A 173 -10.20 -29.54 3.72
CA ARG A 173 -9.23 -30.49 4.29
C ARG A 173 -8.14 -29.78 5.07
N ARG A 174 -7.50 -28.73 4.49
CA ARG A 174 -6.45 -27.94 5.15
C ARG A 174 -6.94 -27.25 6.42
N LEU A 175 -8.16 -26.70 6.38
CA LEU A 175 -8.77 -26.02 7.52
C LEU A 175 -9.42 -26.97 8.52
N ARG A 176 -9.41 -28.29 8.26
CA ARG A 176 -10.10 -29.31 9.06
C ARG A 176 -11.59 -28.97 9.28
N MET A 177 -12.24 -28.49 8.23
CA MET A 177 -13.63 -28.08 8.25
C MET A 177 -14.48 -28.96 7.32
N HIS A 178 -15.77 -29.11 7.64
CA HIS A 178 -16.69 -29.74 6.69
C HIS A 178 -16.87 -28.85 5.45
N ARG A 179 -16.83 -29.47 4.25
CA ARG A 179 -17.02 -28.78 2.97
C ARG A 179 -18.26 -27.89 2.94
N ARG A 180 -19.40 -28.36 3.48
CA ARG A 180 -20.64 -27.58 3.58
C ARG A 180 -20.48 -26.30 4.41
N THR A 181 -19.77 -26.41 5.53
CA THR A 181 -19.51 -25.27 6.42
C THR A 181 -18.66 -24.23 5.72
N LEU A 182 -17.58 -24.67 5.04
CA LEU A 182 -16.72 -23.78 4.27
C LEU A 182 -17.50 -23.09 3.15
N GLN A 183 -18.29 -23.84 2.38
CA GLN A 183 -19.06 -23.28 1.27
C GLN A 183 -20.08 -22.22 1.75
N ARG A 184 -20.70 -22.43 2.92
CA ARG A 184 -21.60 -21.43 3.54
C ARG A 184 -20.85 -20.16 3.97
N ILE A 185 -19.59 -20.29 4.43
CA ILE A 185 -18.78 -19.14 4.82
C ILE A 185 -18.30 -18.37 3.58
N LEU A 186 -17.86 -19.06 2.54
CA LEU A 186 -17.41 -18.44 1.30
C LEU A 186 -18.54 -17.67 0.57
N ASN A 187 -19.79 -18.15 0.71
CA ASN A 187 -20.95 -17.49 0.13
C ASN A 187 -21.48 -16.31 0.96
N LYS A 188 -20.96 -16.09 2.17
CA LYS A 188 -21.28 -14.91 2.98
C LYS A 188 -20.37 -13.76 2.61
N TYR A 189 -20.95 -12.53 2.61
CA TYR A 189 -20.14 -11.31 2.55
C TYR A 189 -19.22 -11.23 3.77
N ALA A 190 -18.08 -10.52 3.59
CA ALA A 190 -17.17 -10.24 4.70
C ALA A 190 -17.94 -9.65 5.89
N PRO A 191 -17.69 -10.10 7.13
CA PRO A 191 -18.27 -9.50 8.31
C PRO A 191 -17.92 -8.00 8.36
N ARG A 192 -18.92 -7.17 8.67
CA ARG A 192 -18.68 -5.73 8.88
C ARG A 192 -17.83 -5.54 10.14
N VAL A 193 -16.97 -4.53 10.10
CA VAL A 193 -16.17 -4.07 11.25
C VAL A 193 -17.10 -3.53 12.32
#